data_f2515b98f4156b94deeb2e865ae5733c
#
_entry.id   f2515b98f4156b94deeb2e865ae5733c
#
_cell.length_a   1.000
_cell.length_b   1.000
_cell.length_c   1.000
_cell.angle_alpha   90.00
_cell.angle_beta   90.00
_cell.angle_gamma   90.00
#
_symmetry.space_group_name_H-M   'P 1'
#
loop_
_entity.id
_entity.type
_entity.pdbx_description
1 polymer ?
#
loop_
_entity_poly.entity_id
_entity_poly.type
_entity_poly.pdbx_seq_one_letter_code
_entity_poly.pdbx_strand_id
1 'polypeptide(L)'
;MSYIKGLFHGVGTLLTGMKVTFREFFTPKVTEQYPENRATLKMFDRYCGELTMPHDAEGHNKCIACGLCQTNCPNGTIRLTTEMVTDPETGKKKKRLVRYEYDLGSCMFCHLCVNGCPTGAIRFTTKFEHAVFTREKLVKQLNR
;
A
#
# COMPACT_ATOMS: atom_id res chain seq x y z
N MET A 1 12.29 -63.72 -4.00
CA MET A 1 11.26 -63.08 -3.10
C MET A 1 11.39 -61.55 -2.94
N SER A 2 12.46 -60.91 -3.40
CA SER A 2 12.66 -59.44 -3.26
C SER A 2 11.77 -58.61 -4.17
N TYR A 3 11.53 -59.03 -5.41
CA TYR A 3 10.76 -58.31 -6.41
C TYR A 3 9.29 -58.09 -6.01
N ILE A 4 8.63 -59.12 -5.53
CA ILE A 4 7.22 -59.04 -5.11
C ILE A 4 7.06 -58.08 -3.93
N LYS A 5 7.97 -58.10 -2.96
CA LYS A 5 7.97 -57.14 -1.83
C LYS A 5 8.17 -55.68 -2.31
N GLY A 6 9.07 -55.47 -3.27
CA GLY A 6 9.27 -54.17 -3.90
C GLY A 6 8.03 -53.66 -4.62
N LEU A 7 7.31 -54.55 -5.33
CA LEU A 7 6.07 -54.20 -6.00
C LEU A 7 4.98 -53.76 -5.02
N PHE A 8 4.76 -54.51 -3.95
CA PHE A 8 3.78 -54.14 -2.91
C PHE A 8 4.14 -52.84 -2.19
N HIS A 9 5.43 -52.61 -1.94
CA HIS A 9 5.89 -51.38 -1.36
C HIS A 9 5.64 -50.20 -2.33
N GLY A 10 5.93 -50.36 -3.62
CA GLY A 10 5.67 -49.33 -4.63
C GLY A 10 4.18 -48.97 -4.76
N VAL A 11 3.31 -49.96 -4.77
CA VAL A 11 1.84 -49.76 -4.77
C VAL A 11 1.40 -49.06 -3.51
N GLY A 12 1.93 -49.41 -2.32
CA GLY A 12 1.62 -48.81 -1.06
C GLY A 12 1.99 -47.29 -1.02
N THR A 13 3.17 -46.94 -1.54
CA THR A 13 3.60 -45.55 -1.64
C THR A 13 2.74 -44.73 -2.61
N LEU A 14 2.35 -45.31 -3.74
CA LEU A 14 1.41 -44.72 -4.69
C LEU A 14 0.05 -44.43 -4.04
N LEU A 15 -0.52 -45.41 -3.36
CA LEU A 15 -1.80 -45.28 -2.65
C LEU A 15 -1.72 -44.19 -1.54
N THR A 16 -0.59 -44.11 -0.86
CA THR A 16 -0.37 -43.06 0.18
C THR A 16 -0.37 -41.66 -0.47
N GLY A 17 0.33 -41.47 -1.57
CA GLY A 17 0.31 -40.23 -2.34
C GLY A 17 -1.08 -39.85 -2.84
N MET A 18 -1.80 -40.83 -3.41
CA MET A 18 -3.18 -40.60 -3.85
C MET A 18 -4.13 -40.23 -2.71
N LYS A 19 -3.96 -40.82 -1.53
CA LYS A 19 -4.77 -40.48 -0.35
C LYS A 19 -4.60 -39.00 0.05
N VAL A 20 -3.39 -38.49 -0.03
CA VAL A 20 -3.12 -37.06 0.30
C VAL A 20 -3.83 -36.15 -0.70
N THR A 21 -3.65 -36.37 -2.00
CA THR A 21 -4.29 -35.55 -3.04
C THR A 21 -5.81 -35.69 -3.00
N PHE A 22 -6.35 -36.86 -2.72
CA PHE A 22 -7.79 -37.08 -2.57
C PHE A 22 -8.34 -36.29 -1.35
N ARG A 23 -7.62 -36.24 -0.25
CA ARG A 23 -8.00 -35.44 0.92
C ARG A 23 -8.05 -33.96 0.57
N GLU A 24 -7.01 -33.45 -0.13
CA GLU A 24 -6.95 -32.04 -0.55
C GLU A 24 -8.07 -31.67 -1.53
N PHE A 25 -8.57 -32.61 -2.31
CA PHE A 25 -9.70 -32.37 -3.21
C PHE A 25 -10.98 -31.97 -2.47
N PHE A 26 -11.20 -32.48 -1.25
CA PHE A 26 -12.36 -32.15 -0.42
C PHE A 26 -12.09 -31.02 0.58
N THR A 27 -10.86 -30.55 0.68
CA THR A 27 -10.53 -29.44 1.57
C THR A 27 -11.12 -28.14 1.04
N PRO A 28 -11.76 -27.31 1.89
CA PRO A 28 -12.28 -26.00 1.47
C PRO A 28 -11.17 -25.14 0.86
N LYS A 29 -11.46 -24.56 -0.29
CA LYS A 29 -10.50 -23.71 -1.01
C LYS A 29 -10.33 -22.39 -0.25
N VAL A 30 -9.08 -21.96 -0.05
CA VAL A 30 -8.71 -20.69 0.56
C VAL A 30 -8.43 -19.59 -0.46
N THR A 31 -8.66 -19.88 -1.75
CA THR A 31 -8.43 -18.94 -2.85
C THR A 31 -9.46 -17.81 -2.81
N GLU A 32 -8.99 -16.57 -2.81
CA GLU A 32 -9.82 -15.39 -2.95
C GLU A 32 -10.32 -15.26 -4.40
N GLN A 33 -11.64 -15.16 -4.58
CA GLN A 33 -12.28 -15.00 -5.89
C GLN A 33 -12.39 -13.51 -6.23
N TYR A 34 -11.29 -12.89 -6.63
CA TYR A 34 -11.31 -11.52 -7.11
C TYR A 34 -11.58 -11.51 -8.64
N PRO A 35 -12.49 -10.66 -9.16
CA PRO A 35 -13.12 -9.48 -8.51
C PRO A 35 -14.48 -9.73 -7.82
N GLU A 36 -14.99 -10.97 -7.75
CA GLU A 36 -16.32 -11.28 -7.26
C GLU A 36 -16.48 -10.91 -5.77
N ASN A 37 -15.43 -11.10 -4.97
CA ASN A 37 -15.42 -10.80 -3.53
C ASN A 37 -15.02 -9.34 -3.20
N ARG A 38 -14.92 -8.47 -4.20
CA ARG A 38 -14.45 -7.08 -4.04
C ARG A 38 -15.13 -6.30 -2.92
N ALA A 39 -16.44 -6.50 -2.75
CA ALA A 39 -17.22 -5.81 -1.72
C ALA A 39 -16.94 -6.29 -0.29
N THR A 40 -16.48 -7.53 -0.12
CA THR A 40 -16.23 -8.18 1.17
C THR A 40 -14.76 -8.29 1.51
N LEU A 41 -13.88 -8.02 0.54
CA LEU A 41 -12.44 -8.12 0.69
C LEU A 41 -11.91 -7.12 1.72
N LYS A 42 -11.31 -7.63 2.79
CA LYS A 42 -10.65 -6.81 3.81
C LYS A 42 -9.15 -6.93 3.65
N MET A 43 -8.52 -5.82 3.32
CA MET A 43 -7.06 -5.74 3.37
C MET A 43 -6.60 -5.68 4.83
N PHE A 44 -5.47 -6.32 5.12
CA PHE A 44 -4.88 -6.29 6.46
C PHE A 44 -4.35 -4.87 6.79
N ASP A 45 -4.36 -4.51 8.07
CA ASP A 45 -4.07 -3.15 8.57
C ASP A 45 -2.69 -2.62 8.17
N ARG A 46 -1.73 -3.52 7.96
CA ARG A 46 -0.35 -3.17 7.56
C ARG A 46 -0.17 -2.99 6.05
N TYR A 47 -1.25 -3.10 5.28
CA TYR A 47 -1.18 -2.92 3.85
C TYR A 47 -0.96 -1.45 3.49
N CYS A 48 0.00 -1.18 2.60
CA CYS A 48 0.35 0.14 2.10
C CYS A 48 -0.16 0.29 0.67
N GLY A 49 -1.39 0.79 0.52
CA GLY A 49 -2.01 0.93 -0.79
C GLY A 49 -1.78 2.30 -1.42
N GLU A 50 -2.39 3.34 -0.90
CA GLU A 50 -2.31 4.70 -1.43
C GLU A 50 -1.92 5.69 -0.34
N LEU A 51 -0.97 6.57 -0.64
CA LEU A 51 -0.62 7.67 0.26
C LEU A 51 -1.74 8.71 0.26
N THR A 52 -2.15 9.13 1.45
CA THR A 52 -3.16 10.17 1.63
C THR A 52 -2.74 11.15 2.71
N MET A 53 -3.27 12.37 2.61
CA MET A 53 -3.13 13.40 3.62
C MET A 53 -4.51 13.61 4.25
N PRO A 54 -4.73 13.13 5.49
CA PRO A 54 -5.99 13.37 6.19
C PRO A 54 -6.22 14.87 6.42
N HIS A 55 -7.44 15.31 6.16
CA HIS A 55 -7.92 16.63 6.46
C HIS A 55 -8.96 16.56 7.58
N ASP A 56 -8.99 17.56 8.43
CA ASP A 56 -10.01 17.71 9.45
C ASP A 56 -11.36 18.15 8.82
N ALA A 57 -12.43 18.18 9.58
CA ALA A 57 -13.76 18.59 9.11
C ALA A 57 -13.77 20.00 8.48
N GLU A 58 -12.82 20.83 8.87
CA GLU A 58 -12.62 22.22 8.40
C GLU A 58 -11.70 22.30 7.17
N GLY A 59 -11.22 21.16 6.66
CA GLY A 59 -10.31 21.09 5.50
C GLY A 59 -8.85 21.38 5.82
N HIS A 60 -8.47 21.50 7.08
CA HIS A 60 -7.08 21.71 7.48
C HIS A 60 -6.32 20.39 7.53
N ASN A 61 -5.04 20.44 7.17
CA ASN A 61 -4.12 19.32 7.29
C ASN A 61 -3.00 19.63 8.30
N LYS A 62 -2.39 18.59 8.84
CA LYS A 62 -1.31 18.69 9.85
C LYS A 62 0.06 18.98 9.25
N CYS A 63 0.16 19.23 7.94
CA CYS A 63 1.42 19.42 7.25
C CYS A 63 2.04 20.77 7.54
N ILE A 64 3.27 20.77 8.05
CA ILE A 64 4.05 21.99 8.33
C ILE A 64 5.00 22.38 7.19
N ALA A 65 4.87 21.72 6.03
CA ALA A 65 5.69 21.98 4.83
C ALA A 65 7.22 21.88 5.07
N CYS A 66 7.66 20.95 5.94
CA CYS A 66 9.08 20.78 6.29
C CYS A 66 9.93 20.16 5.18
N GLY A 67 9.33 19.43 4.20
CA GLY A 67 10.04 18.82 3.07
C GLY A 67 10.67 17.45 3.36
N LEU A 68 10.68 16.94 4.59
CA LEU A 68 11.31 15.67 4.95
C LEU A 68 10.78 14.48 4.15
N CYS A 69 9.48 14.43 3.87
CA CYS A 69 8.90 13.36 3.06
C CYS A 69 9.42 13.35 1.62
N GLN A 70 9.71 14.51 1.03
CA GLN A 70 10.33 14.63 -0.29
C GLN A 70 11.80 14.18 -0.26
N THR A 71 12.56 14.59 0.76
CA THR A 71 13.98 14.23 0.90
C THR A 71 14.16 12.74 1.20
N ASN A 72 13.28 12.15 2.00
CA ASN A 72 13.33 10.72 2.37
C ASN A 72 12.85 9.79 1.26
N CYS A 73 12.24 10.32 0.19
CA CYS A 73 11.72 9.48 -0.88
C CYS A 73 12.84 9.05 -1.85
N PRO A 74 13.20 7.76 -1.92
CA PRO A 74 14.29 7.30 -2.78
C PRO A 74 13.98 7.46 -4.27
N ASN A 75 12.70 7.38 -4.66
CA ASN A 75 12.26 7.51 -6.05
C ASN A 75 11.83 8.93 -6.45
N GLY A 76 11.89 9.91 -5.53
CA GLY A 76 11.48 11.28 -5.83
C GLY A 76 10.01 11.42 -6.25
N THR A 77 9.13 10.55 -5.73
CA THR A 77 7.69 10.51 -6.09
C THR A 77 6.87 11.64 -5.44
N ILE A 78 7.47 12.34 -4.49
CA ILE A 78 6.81 13.42 -3.74
C ILE A 78 7.46 14.75 -4.12
N ARG A 79 6.64 15.72 -4.50
CA ARG A 79 7.06 17.09 -4.80
C ARG A 79 6.21 18.06 -4.01
N LEU A 80 6.87 18.94 -3.25
CA LEU A 80 6.23 19.98 -2.48
C LEU A 80 6.51 21.36 -3.09
N THR A 81 5.46 22.13 -3.32
CA THR A 81 5.56 23.56 -3.59
C THR A 81 5.16 24.32 -2.34
N THR A 82 6.06 25.17 -1.83
CA THR A 82 5.85 25.92 -0.60
C THR A 82 6.03 27.40 -0.83
N GLU A 83 5.25 28.22 -0.12
CA GLU A 83 5.37 29.68 -0.10
C GLU A 83 5.72 30.18 1.30
N MET A 84 6.44 31.28 1.35
CA MET A 84 6.73 31.97 2.61
C MET A 84 5.62 32.98 2.87
N VAL A 85 4.83 32.73 3.89
CA VAL A 85 3.76 33.64 4.33
C VAL A 85 4.20 34.28 5.65
N THR A 86 4.03 35.60 5.76
CA THR A 86 4.26 36.32 7.02
C THR A 86 2.96 36.32 7.80
N ASP A 87 2.95 35.76 9.00
CA ASP A 87 1.79 35.80 9.90
C ASP A 87 1.51 37.29 10.30
N PRO A 88 0.28 37.78 10.11
CA PRO A 88 -0.06 39.17 10.44
C PRO A 88 -0.01 39.45 11.94
N GLU A 89 -0.20 38.43 12.80
CA GLU A 89 -0.22 38.61 14.26
C GLU A 89 1.17 38.54 14.90
N THR A 90 2.09 37.73 14.37
CA THR A 90 3.40 37.47 14.99
C THR A 90 4.57 38.03 14.19
N GLY A 91 4.36 38.50 12.96
CA GLY A 91 5.42 38.98 12.05
C GLY A 91 6.44 37.90 11.63
N LYS A 92 6.25 36.64 12.03
CA LYS A 92 7.15 35.54 11.72
C LYS A 92 6.83 34.94 10.35
N LYS A 93 7.90 34.66 9.57
CA LYS A 93 7.77 33.96 8.31
C LYS A 93 7.54 32.50 8.56
N LYS A 94 6.40 31.96 8.10
CA LYS A 94 6.08 30.52 8.11
C LYS A 94 6.03 29.97 6.69
N LYS A 95 6.49 28.73 6.51
CA LYS A 95 6.29 28.01 5.25
C LYS A 95 4.85 27.50 5.20
N ARG A 96 4.15 27.80 4.11
CA ARG A 96 2.82 27.28 3.82
C ARG A 96 2.91 26.30 2.66
N LEU A 97 2.24 25.17 2.78
CA LEU A 97 2.11 24.20 1.71
C LEU A 97 1.11 24.71 0.67
N VAL A 98 1.57 24.92 -0.56
CA VAL A 98 0.71 25.32 -1.70
C VAL A 98 0.24 24.09 -2.45
N ARG A 99 1.16 23.18 -2.77
CA ARG A 99 0.87 21.99 -3.55
C ARG A 99 1.70 20.81 -3.05
N TYR A 100 1.03 19.69 -2.86
CA TYR A 100 1.63 18.39 -2.55
C TYR A 100 1.31 17.42 -3.68
N GLU A 101 2.28 17.17 -4.54
CA GLU A 101 2.15 16.20 -5.63
C GLU A 101 2.74 14.87 -5.21
N TYR A 102 2.00 13.80 -5.52
CA TYR A 102 2.40 12.42 -5.27
C TYR A 102 2.21 11.57 -6.52
N ASP A 103 3.30 11.04 -7.06
CA ASP A 103 3.28 10.07 -8.16
C ASP A 103 3.13 8.64 -7.63
N LEU A 104 1.90 8.14 -7.61
CA LEU A 104 1.59 6.77 -7.22
C LEU A 104 2.25 5.73 -8.13
N GLY A 105 2.38 6.05 -9.43
CA GLY A 105 2.92 5.12 -10.44
C GLY A 105 4.40 4.79 -10.28
N SER A 106 5.15 5.61 -9.54
CA SER A 106 6.57 5.39 -9.25
C SER A 106 6.84 5.10 -7.77
N CYS A 107 5.78 5.03 -6.95
CA CYS A 107 5.92 4.80 -5.50
C CYS A 107 6.28 3.35 -5.21
N MET A 108 7.25 3.12 -4.32
CA MET A 108 7.67 1.80 -3.83
C MET A 108 6.94 1.36 -2.55
N PHE A 109 6.02 2.15 -2.03
CA PHE A 109 5.26 1.88 -0.79
C PHE A 109 6.16 1.55 0.44
N CYS A 110 7.36 2.11 0.48
CA CYS A 110 8.40 1.80 1.48
C CYS A 110 8.18 2.39 2.87
N HIS A 111 7.16 3.22 3.06
CA HIS A 111 6.80 3.86 4.33
C HIS A 111 7.77 4.95 4.85
N LEU A 112 8.90 5.19 4.21
CA LEU A 112 9.92 6.14 4.70
C LEU A 112 9.37 7.57 4.85
N CYS A 113 8.52 8.01 3.93
CA CYS A 113 7.89 9.33 4.00
C CYS A 113 6.94 9.46 5.19
N VAL A 114 6.20 8.40 5.53
CA VAL A 114 5.26 8.37 6.68
C VAL A 114 6.02 8.33 7.99
N ASN A 115 7.01 7.43 8.11
CA ASN A 115 7.84 7.31 9.32
C ASN A 115 8.68 8.57 9.59
N GLY A 116 9.09 9.27 8.54
CA GLY A 116 9.85 10.52 8.65
C GLY A 116 8.99 11.77 8.85
N CYS A 117 7.66 11.66 8.89
CA CYS A 117 6.78 12.80 9.07
C CYS A 117 6.60 13.15 10.57
N PRO A 118 7.12 14.28 11.06
CA PRO A 118 7.09 14.62 12.49
C PRO A 118 5.66 14.90 13.00
N THR A 119 4.76 15.33 12.13
CA THR A 119 3.37 15.68 12.50
C THR A 119 2.36 14.57 12.17
N GLY A 120 2.80 13.46 11.54
CA GLY A 120 1.90 12.42 11.08
C GLY A 120 0.86 12.91 10.05
N ALA A 121 1.23 13.91 9.23
CA ALA A 121 0.34 14.53 8.26
C ALA A 121 -0.04 13.63 7.09
N ILE A 122 0.70 12.56 6.85
CA ILE A 122 0.50 11.61 5.76
C ILE A 122 0.43 10.19 6.28
N ARG A 123 -0.41 9.37 5.64
CA ARG A 123 -0.53 7.94 5.96
C ARG A 123 -0.90 7.14 4.72
N PHE A 124 -0.60 5.85 4.72
CA PHE A 124 -1.13 4.93 3.71
C PHE A 124 -2.55 4.48 4.04
N THR A 125 -3.34 4.30 3.01
CA THR A 125 -4.67 3.67 3.08
C THR A 125 -4.60 2.24 2.58
N THR A 126 -5.67 1.48 2.78
CA THR A 126 -5.80 0.11 2.27
C THR A 126 -6.33 0.03 0.84
N LYS A 127 -6.47 1.16 0.13
CA LYS A 127 -6.89 1.20 -1.26
C LYS A 127 -5.81 0.60 -2.16
N PHE A 128 -6.17 -0.40 -2.96
CA PHE A 128 -5.23 -1.13 -3.82
C PHE A 128 -5.58 -1.06 -5.32
N GLU A 129 -6.77 -0.57 -5.66
CA GLU A 129 -7.20 -0.49 -7.06
C GLU A 129 -6.75 0.83 -7.68
N HIS A 130 -5.68 0.76 -8.45
CA HIS A 130 -5.03 1.92 -9.05
C HIS A 130 -4.93 1.80 -10.59
N ALA A 131 -5.66 0.85 -11.20
CA ALA A 131 -5.66 0.68 -12.64
C ALA A 131 -6.27 1.91 -13.34
N VAL A 132 -5.50 2.54 -14.21
CA VAL A 132 -5.91 3.72 -14.99
C VAL A 132 -5.44 3.61 -16.43
N PHE A 133 -6.15 4.26 -17.37
CA PHE A 133 -5.77 4.23 -18.79
C PHE A 133 -4.54 5.10 -19.11
N THR A 134 -4.31 6.18 -18.35
CA THR A 134 -3.21 7.12 -18.59
C THR A 134 -2.42 7.32 -17.31
N ARG A 135 -1.09 7.37 -17.43
CA ARG A 135 -0.18 7.52 -16.29
C ARG A 135 -0.40 8.81 -15.50
N GLU A 136 -0.79 9.88 -16.15
CA GLU A 136 -1.03 11.19 -15.52
C GLU A 136 -2.07 11.13 -14.41
N LYS A 137 -3.04 10.20 -14.49
CA LYS A 137 -4.05 9.99 -13.44
C LYS A 137 -3.49 9.39 -12.16
N LEU A 138 -2.26 8.86 -12.20
CA LEU A 138 -1.55 8.37 -11.01
C LEU A 138 -0.82 9.48 -10.25
N VAL A 139 -0.66 10.66 -10.88
CA VAL A 139 -0.14 11.84 -10.17
C VAL A 139 -1.28 12.52 -9.44
N LYS A 140 -1.24 12.45 -8.12
CA LYS A 140 -2.31 12.96 -7.24
C LYS A 140 -1.85 14.18 -6.48
N GLN A 141 -2.78 15.12 -6.28
CA GLN A 141 -2.58 16.24 -5.38
C GLN A 141 -3.26 15.93 -4.04
N LEU A 142 -2.47 15.83 -2.95
CA LEU A 142 -2.96 15.36 -1.66
C LEU A 142 -3.50 16.46 -0.73
N ASN A 143 -3.19 17.71 -0.98
CA ASN A 143 -3.57 18.86 -0.15
C ASN A 143 -4.81 19.61 -0.66
N ARG A 144 -5.72 18.90 -1.32
CA ARG A 144 -7.03 19.42 -1.78
C ARG A 144 -8.14 18.81 -0.97
#